data_092310b858834ac8f3a0d58296f6e4b2
#
_entry.id   092310b858834ac8f3a0d58296f6e4b2
#
_cell.length_a   1.000
_cell.length_b   1.000
_cell.length_c   1.000
_cell.angle_alpha   90.00
_cell.angle_beta   90.00
_cell.angle_gamma   90.00
#
_symmetry.space_group_name_H-M   'P 1'
#
loop_
_entity.id
_entity.type
_entity.pdbx_description
1 polymer ?
#
loop_
_entity_poly.entity_id
_entity_poly.type
_entity_poly.pdbx_seq_one_letter_code
_entity_poly.pdbx_strand_id
1 'polypeptide(L)'
;MKETKQLPGITREAEEQYLARTIRVAEQNLERNLAGEKKLADDLHDLMESYGAKDVEALSMLHNTQIIYEETKRDRERCERARKKPYFGRIDFYDEDLKKDEAFYIGRVGISENITDKVVIDWRAPVASVYYENALGRCTYSVKNEKTYEIDLHRKRTYEIEDDQLKDFYDSDVVANDELLTKYLAKNKKAVLGEII
;
A
#
# COMPACT_ATOMS: atom_id res chain seq x y z
N MET A 1 17.37 2.11 -30.92
CA MET A 1 16.73 3.22 -30.22
C MET A 1 15.91 2.60 -29.10
N LYS A 2 16.32 2.77 -27.84
CA LYS A 2 15.54 2.28 -26.69
C LYS A 2 14.37 3.26 -26.49
N GLU A 3 13.14 2.78 -26.66
CA GLU A 3 11.97 3.53 -26.23
C GLU A 3 12.01 3.64 -24.71
N THR A 4 12.44 4.78 -24.22
CA THR A 4 12.30 5.16 -22.82
C THR A 4 10.80 5.41 -22.60
N LYS A 5 10.10 4.39 -22.13
CA LYS A 5 8.73 4.58 -21.65
C LYS A 5 8.80 5.61 -20.51
N GLN A 6 8.33 6.82 -20.77
CA GLN A 6 8.26 7.85 -19.73
C GLN A 6 7.47 7.28 -18.54
N LEU A 7 8.15 7.15 -17.41
CA LEU A 7 7.51 6.76 -16.16
C LEU A 7 6.40 7.79 -15.83
N PRO A 8 5.19 7.35 -15.50
CA PRO A 8 4.10 8.26 -15.11
C PRO A 8 4.51 9.08 -13.88
N GLY A 9 4.00 10.31 -13.78
CA GLY A 9 4.14 11.12 -12.57
C GLY A 9 5.43 11.94 -12.48
N ILE A 10 5.84 12.64 -13.53
CA ILE A 10 6.94 13.62 -13.47
C ILE A 10 6.40 15.01 -13.08
N THR A 11 5.16 15.33 -13.47
CA THR A 11 4.54 16.63 -13.20
C THR A 11 3.54 16.56 -12.05
N ARG A 12 3.23 17.72 -11.45
CA ARG A 12 2.24 17.83 -10.38
C ARG A 12 0.86 17.35 -10.85
N GLU A 13 0.47 17.69 -12.05
CA GLU A 13 -0.82 17.29 -12.64
C GLU A 13 -0.92 15.76 -12.78
N ALA A 14 0.17 15.10 -13.19
CA ALA A 14 0.21 13.65 -13.29
C ALA A 14 0.12 12.98 -11.92
N GLU A 15 0.76 13.55 -10.89
CA GLU A 15 0.66 13.06 -9.51
C GLU A 15 -0.74 13.25 -8.92
N GLU A 16 -1.39 14.39 -9.19
CA GLU A 16 -2.78 14.64 -8.79
C GLU A 16 -3.76 13.67 -9.47
N GLN A 17 -3.55 13.39 -10.76
CA GLN A 17 -4.36 12.38 -11.49
C GLN A 17 -4.15 10.97 -10.93
N TYR A 18 -2.91 10.62 -10.57
CA TYR A 18 -2.62 9.33 -9.95
C TYR A 18 -3.26 9.22 -8.58
N LEU A 19 -3.19 10.27 -7.76
CA LEU A 19 -3.86 10.33 -6.47
C LEU A 19 -5.37 10.14 -6.61
N ALA A 20 -6.00 10.85 -7.55
CA ALA A 20 -7.43 10.73 -7.80
C ALA A 20 -7.83 9.31 -8.24
N ARG A 21 -7.03 8.65 -9.10
CA ARG A 21 -7.21 7.24 -9.45
C ARG A 21 -7.11 6.35 -8.22
N THR A 22 -6.08 6.55 -7.41
CA THR A 22 -5.82 5.73 -6.23
C THR A 22 -6.94 5.83 -5.20
N ILE A 23 -7.45 7.04 -4.95
CA ILE A 23 -8.59 7.26 -4.05
C ILE A 23 -9.82 6.52 -4.56
N ARG A 24 -10.13 6.63 -5.85
CA ARG A 24 -11.27 5.91 -6.47
C ARG A 24 -11.16 4.40 -6.28
N VAL A 25 -9.97 3.81 -6.49
CA VAL A 25 -9.74 2.38 -6.27
C VAL A 25 -9.90 2.02 -4.79
N ALA A 26 -9.40 2.85 -3.87
CA ALA A 26 -9.57 2.65 -2.44
C ALA A 26 -11.04 2.70 -2.02
N GLU A 27 -11.83 3.60 -2.58
CA GLU A 27 -13.29 3.69 -2.35
C GLU A 27 -14.02 2.45 -2.84
N GLN A 28 -13.71 1.97 -4.04
CA GLN A 28 -14.29 0.72 -4.58
C GLN A 28 -13.92 -0.49 -3.71
N ASN A 29 -12.71 -0.55 -3.17
CA ASN A 29 -12.30 -1.59 -2.25
C ASN A 29 -13.06 -1.49 -0.92
N LEU A 30 -13.25 -0.28 -0.41
CA LEU A 30 -14.02 -0.04 0.79
C LEU A 30 -15.48 -0.47 0.63
N GLU A 31 -16.12 -0.12 -0.48
CA GLU A 31 -17.51 -0.53 -0.79
C GLU A 31 -17.63 -2.06 -0.86
N ARG A 32 -16.69 -2.75 -1.52
CA ARG A 32 -16.66 -4.21 -1.58
C ARG A 32 -16.53 -4.84 -0.19
N ASN A 33 -15.65 -4.31 0.65
CA ASN A 33 -15.45 -4.81 2.01
C ASN A 33 -16.68 -4.56 2.90
N LEU A 34 -17.33 -3.41 2.77
CA LEU A 34 -18.59 -3.12 3.47
C LEU A 34 -19.72 -4.09 3.09
N ALA A 35 -19.86 -4.36 1.80
CA ALA A 35 -20.84 -5.33 1.31
C ALA A 35 -20.54 -6.76 1.81
N GLY A 36 -19.26 -7.15 1.81
CA GLY A 36 -18.80 -8.43 2.34
C GLY A 36 -19.02 -8.56 3.85
N GLU A 37 -18.69 -7.53 4.62
CA GLU A 37 -18.90 -7.48 6.08
C GLU A 37 -20.41 -7.65 6.41
N LYS A 38 -21.26 -6.92 5.71
CA LYS A 38 -22.72 -7.03 5.91
C LYS A 38 -23.23 -8.44 5.63
N LYS A 39 -22.83 -9.03 4.49
CA LYS A 39 -23.24 -10.40 4.14
C LYS A 39 -22.79 -11.42 5.20
N LEU A 40 -21.53 -11.32 5.66
CA LEU A 40 -21.02 -12.21 6.70
C LEU A 40 -21.72 -12.03 8.05
N ALA A 41 -22.16 -10.80 8.38
CA ALA A 41 -22.98 -10.56 9.57
C ALA A 41 -24.35 -11.23 9.47
N ASP A 42 -25.00 -11.15 8.30
CA ASP A 42 -26.28 -11.81 8.03
C ASP A 42 -26.09 -13.36 8.09
N ASP A 43 -25.07 -13.90 7.46
CA ASP A 43 -24.73 -15.34 7.49
C ASP A 43 -24.48 -15.83 8.93
N LEU A 44 -23.78 -15.05 9.77
CA LEU A 44 -23.55 -15.36 11.18
C LEU A 44 -24.87 -15.40 11.97
N HIS A 45 -25.76 -14.45 11.72
CA HIS A 45 -27.07 -14.39 12.37
C HIS A 45 -27.91 -15.63 12.03
N ASP A 46 -28.00 -15.98 10.74
CA ASP A 46 -28.73 -17.14 10.26
C ASP A 46 -28.17 -18.45 10.82
N LEU A 47 -26.86 -18.60 10.90
CA LEU A 47 -26.19 -19.74 11.53
C LEU A 47 -26.54 -19.86 13.01
N MET A 48 -26.55 -18.75 13.74
CA MET A 48 -26.91 -18.74 15.17
C MET A 48 -28.37 -19.08 15.42
N GLU A 49 -29.29 -18.69 14.55
CA GLU A 49 -30.72 -19.01 14.67
C GLU A 49 -31.05 -20.44 14.25
N SER A 50 -30.38 -20.95 13.21
CA SER A 50 -30.72 -22.24 12.57
C SER A 50 -30.18 -23.46 13.31
N TYR A 51 -29.08 -23.32 14.08
CA TYR A 51 -28.40 -24.45 14.67
C TYR A 51 -28.40 -24.44 16.20
N GLY A 52 -28.76 -25.55 16.80
CA GLY A 52 -28.67 -25.75 18.24
C GLY A 52 -27.25 -25.93 18.74
N ALA A 53 -26.96 -25.53 19.97
CA ALA A 53 -25.64 -25.57 20.60
C ALA A 53 -24.93 -26.93 20.70
N LYS A 54 -25.52 -27.98 20.18
CA LYS A 54 -24.99 -29.38 20.23
C LYS A 54 -24.45 -29.89 18.90
N ASP A 55 -24.55 -29.15 17.83
CA ASP A 55 -24.04 -29.54 16.52
C ASP A 55 -22.60 -29.06 16.32
N VAL A 56 -21.65 -29.99 16.36
CA VAL A 56 -20.22 -29.73 16.24
C VAL A 56 -19.84 -29.15 14.87
N GLU A 57 -20.52 -29.58 13.81
CA GLU A 57 -20.28 -29.07 12.46
C GLU A 57 -20.76 -27.62 12.34
N ALA A 58 -21.92 -27.32 12.86
CA ALA A 58 -22.46 -25.95 12.93
C ALA A 58 -21.58 -25.02 13.77
N LEU A 59 -21.04 -25.48 14.90
CA LEU A 59 -20.10 -24.70 15.69
C LEU A 59 -18.80 -24.41 14.96
N SER A 60 -18.31 -25.36 14.16
CA SER A 60 -17.12 -25.17 13.33
C SER A 60 -17.38 -24.14 12.22
N MET A 61 -18.53 -24.22 11.55
CA MET A 61 -18.94 -23.23 10.54
C MET A 61 -19.07 -21.82 11.14
N LEU A 62 -19.74 -21.72 12.29
CA LEU A 62 -19.89 -20.45 13.00
C LEU A 62 -18.53 -19.83 13.34
N HIS A 63 -17.62 -20.62 13.88
CA HIS A 63 -16.27 -20.16 14.22
C HIS A 63 -15.49 -19.67 12.99
N ASN A 64 -15.51 -20.43 11.90
CA ASN A 64 -14.84 -20.05 10.65
C ASN A 64 -15.45 -18.77 10.05
N THR A 65 -16.77 -18.65 10.02
CA THR A 65 -17.46 -17.45 9.51
C THR A 65 -17.13 -16.23 10.36
N GLN A 66 -17.05 -16.40 11.70
CA GLN A 66 -16.64 -15.32 12.62
C GLN A 66 -15.21 -14.84 12.36
N ILE A 67 -14.26 -15.75 12.11
CA ILE A 67 -12.88 -15.38 11.76
C ILE A 67 -12.87 -14.53 10.49
N ILE A 68 -13.56 -14.97 9.44
CA ILE A 68 -13.63 -14.27 8.16
C ILE A 68 -14.29 -12.90 8.33
N TYR A 69 -15.35 -12.81 9.13
CA TYR A 69 -16.01 -11.54 9.46
C TYR A 69 -15.05 -10.56 10.11
N GLU A 70 -14.31 -10.98 11.13
CA GLU A 70 -13.35 -10.12 11.84
C GLU A 70 -12.19 -9.68 10.92
N GLU A 71 -11.72 -10.55 10.04
CA GLU A 71 -10.70 -10.19 9.03
C GLU A 71 -11.24 -9.17 8.04
N THR A 72 -12.43 -9.37 7.49
CA THR A 72 -13.08 -8.46 6.55
C THR A 72 -13.32 -7.09 7.17
N LYS A 73 -13.73 -7.03 8.45
CA LYS A 73 -13.89 -5.81 9.22
C LYS A 73 -12.56 -5.05 9.37
N ARG A 74 -11.48 -5.75 9.72
CA ARG A 74 -10.14 -5.14 9.81
C ARG A 74 -9.67 -4.59 8.47
N ASP A 75 -9.93 -5.30 7.38
CA ASP A 75 -9.57 -4.85 6.03
C ASP A 75 -10.38 -3.62 5.61
N ARG A 76 -11.66 -3.56 5.95
CA ARG A 76 -12.49 -2.36 5.78
C ARG A 76 -11.88 -1.16 6.51
N GLU A 77 -11.52 -1.32 7.79
CA GLU A 77 -10.92 -0.25 8.59
C GLU A 77 -9.56 0.20 8.06
N ARG A 78 -8.77 -0.74 7.50
CA ARG A 78 -7.51 -0.40 6.80
C ARG A 78 -7.77 0.39 5.54
N CYS A 79 -8.73 -0.02 4.70
CA CYS A 79 -9.10 0.70 3.49
C CYS A 79 -9.62 2.10 3.79
N GLU A 80 -10.42 2.27 4.84
CA GLU A 80 -10.96 3.55 5.28
C GLU A 80 -9.84 4.53 5.69
N ARG A 81 -8.83 4.04 6.43
CA ARG A 81 -7.64 4.84 6.75
C ARG A 81 -6.77 5.13 5.54
N ALA A 82 -6.58 4.14 4.66
CA ALA A 82 -5.79 4.29 3.44
C ALA A 82 -6.39 5.31 2.47
N ARG A 83 -7.71 5.44 2.40
CA ARG A 83 -8.38 6.40 1.53
C ARG A 83 -7.92 7.84 1.79
N LYS A 84 -7.77 8.24 3.05
CA LYS A 84 -7.38 9.62 3.42
C LYS A 84 -5.93 9.96 3.10
N LYS A 85 -5.04 8.96 3.17
CA LYS A 85 -3.62 9.09 2.88
C LYS A 85 -3.12 7.81 2.23
N PRO A 86 -3.39 7.60 0.93
CA PRO A 86 -3.20 6.31 0.30
C PRO A 86 -1.73 5.90 0.18
N TYR A 87 -0.82 6.86 -0.01
CA TYR A 87 0.62 6.62 -0.07
C TYR A 87 1.40 7.81 0.50
N PHE A 88 2.66 7.57 0.79
CA PHE A 88 3.59 8.58 1.32
C PHE A 88 4.91 8.62 0.57
N GLY A 89 5.20 7.60 -0.24
CA GLY A 89 6.44 7.48 -0.96
C GLY A 89 6.26 6.89 -2.35
N ARG A 90 7.28 7.09 -3.19
CA ARG A 90 7.42 6.47 -4.50
C ARG A 90 8.89 6.19 -4.76
N ILE A 91 9.16 5.06 -5.41
CA ILE A 91 10.47 4.70 -5.95
C ILE A 91 10.33 4.46 -7.44
N ASP A 92 11.29 4.97 -8.22
CA ASP A 92 11.45 4.66 -9.64
C ASP A 92 12.82 4.00 -9.81
N PHE A 93 12.87 2.87 -10.45
CA PHE A 93 14.11 2.10 -10.63
C PHE A 93 14.10 1.29 -11.92
N TYR A 94 15.28 0.94 -12.39
CA TYR A 94 15.46 -0.06 -13.43
C TYR A 94 15.68 -1.43 -12.78
N ASP A 95 14.85 -2.40 -13.18
CA ASP A 95 14.97 -3.79 -12.72
C ASP A 95 15.93 -4.55 -13.66
N GLU A 96 17.05 -5.02 -13.11
CA GLU A 96 18.09 -5.71 -13.90
C GLU A 96 17.66 -7.10 -14.36
N ASP A 97 16.74 -7.75 -13.67
CA ASP A 97 16.20 -9.05 -14.04
C ASP A 97 15.15 -8.95 -15.13
N LEU A 98 14.19 -8.03 -14.95
CA LEU A 98 13.08 -7.83 -15.87
C LEU A 98 13.46 -6.96 -17.08
N LYS A 99 14.63 -6.29 -17.02
CA LYS A 99 15.14 -5.36 -18.04
C LYS A 99 14.15 -4.25 -18.39
N LYS A 100 13.50 -3.68 -17.38
CA LYS A 100 12.51 -2.61 -17.54
C LYS A 100 12.53 -1.60 -16.40
N ASP A 101 12.03 -0.41 -16.71
CA ASP A 101 11.77 0.61 -15.71
C ASP A 101 10.48 0.29 -14.95
N GLU A 102 10.55 0.37 -13.63
CA GLU A 102 9.44 0.17 -12.71
C GLU A 102 9.25 1.40 -11.81
N ALA A 103 7.99 1.64 -11.43
CA ALA A 103 7.64 2.67 -10.47
C ALA A 103 6.62 2.12 -9.47
N PHE A 104 6.89 2.27 -8.18
CA PHE A 104 5.98 1.84 -7.12
C PHE A 104 5.65 2.98 -6.17
N TYR A 105 4.35 3.19 -5.95
CA TYR A 105 3.87 4.01 -4.85
C TYR A 105 3.77 3.18 -3.59
N ILE A 106 4.19 3.74 -2.46
CA ILE A 106 4.34 3.04 -1.18
C ILE A 106 3.38 3.65 -0.17
N GLY A 107 2.51 2.82 0.39
CA GLY A 107 1.54 3.21 1.41
C GLY A 107 1.62 2.35 2.66
N ARG A 108 0.85 2.73 3.67
CA ARG A 108 0.70 1.92 4.90
C ARG A 108 -0.07 0.63 4.66
N VAL A 109 -0.89 0.62 3.62
CA VAL A 109 -1.71 -0.51 3.17
C VAL A 109 -1.57 -0.62 1.67
N GLY A 110 -1.45 -1.83 1.15
CA GLY A 110 -1.49 -2.08 -0.28
C GLY A 110 -2.88 -1.81 -0.84
N ILE A 111 -2.96 -1.13 -2.00
CA ILE A 111 -4.20 -0.87 -2.73
C ILE A 111 -4.07 -1.50 -4.11
N SER A 112 -5.00 -2.38 -4.45
CA SER A 112 -5.03 -3.07 -5.74
C SER A 112 -6.37 -2.86 -6.42
N GLU A 113 -6.35 -2.58 -7.70
CA GLU A 113 -7.56 -2.52 -8.53
C GLU A 113 -8.11 -3.92 -8.80
N ASN A 114 -7.18 -4.85 -9.02
CA ASN A 114 -7.44 -6.28 -9.17
C ASN A 114 -6.24 -7.10 -8.64
N ILE A 115 -6.24 -8.41 -8.83
CA ILE A 115 -5.19 -9.31 -8.31
C ILE A 115 -3.80 -8.96 -8.84
N THR A 116 -3.70 -8.48 -10.07
CA THR A 116 -2.43 -8.21 -10.77
C THR A 116 -2.03 -6.74 -10.79
N ASP A 117 -2.99 -5.83 -10.71
CA ASP A 117 -2.75 -4.38 -10.80
C ASP A 117 -2.69 -3.74 -9.40
N LYS A 118 -1.48 -3.63 -8.89
CA LYS A 118 -1.19 -2.97 -7.62
C LYS A 118 -0.99 -1.48 -7.86
N VAL A 119 -1.92 -0.68 -7.36
CA VAL A 119 -1.84 0.78 -7.42
C VAL A 119 -0.90 1.32 -6.35
N VAL A 120 -0.96 0.77 -5.15
CA VAL A 120 -0.05 1.10 -4.04
C VAL A 120 0.47 -0.20 -3.43
N ILE A 121 1.78 -0.30 -3.22
CA ILE A 121 2.37 -1.41 -2.49
C ILE A 121 2.41 -1.11 -0.99
N ASP A 122 2.29 -2.16 -0.18
CA ASP A 122 2.46 -2.06 1.28
C ASP A 122 3.92 -1.76 1.61
N TRP A 123 4.18 -0.86 2.56
CA TRP A 123 5.53 -0.48 3.00
C TRP A 123 6.36 -1.66 3.52
N ARG A 124 5.71 -2.77 3.93
CA ARG A 124 6.36 -4.01 4.37
C ARG A 124 6.80 -4.91 3.21
N ALA A 125 6.40 -4.58 1.99
CA ALA A 125 6.86 -5.33 0.82
C ALA A 125 8.39 -5.24 0.69
N PRO A 126 9.09 -6.33 0.35
CA PRO A 126 10.56 -6.33 0.26
C PRO A 126 11.14 -5.20 -0.58
N VAL A 127 10.55 -4.91 -1.74
CA VAL A 127 10.99 -3.82 -2.60
C VAL A 127 10.81 -2.44 -1.97
N ALA A 128 9.86 -2.27 -1.05
CA ALA A 128 9.65 -1.00 -0.36
C ALA A 128 10.79 -0.65 0.62
N SER A 129 11.59 -1.64 1.07
CA SER A 129 12.77 -1.40 1.91
C SER A 129 13.78 -0.46 1.25
N VAL A 130 13.87 -0.50 -0.07
CA VAL A 130 14.74 0.36 -0.89
C VAL A 130 14.48 1.85 -0.63
N TYR A 131 13.23 2.22 -0.38
CA TYR A 131 12.86 3.61 -0.04
C TYR A 131 13.55 4.09 1.25
N TYR A 132 13.71 3.21 2.25
CA TYR A 132 14.23 3.57 3.56
C TYR A 132 15.73 3.36 3.70
N GLU A 133 16.24 2.30 3.09
CA GLU A 133 17.58 1.75 3.39
C GLU A 133 18.64 2.20 2.40
N ASN A 134 18.26 2.56 1.18
CA ASN A 134 19.21 2.78 0.09
C ASN A 134 19.29 4.24 -0.36
N ALA A 135 20.48 4.66 -0.73
CA ALA A 135 20.71 5.86 -1.53
C ALA A 135 20.36 5.58 -3.00
N LEU A 136 20.27 6.63 -3.83
CA LEU A 136 20.11 6.49 -5.27
C LEU A 136 21.29 5.73 -5.88
N GLY A 137 21.04 5.01 -6.99
CA GLY A 137 22.01 4.19 -7.70
C GLY A 137 21.78 2.70 -7.48
N ARG A 138 22.80 1.91 -7.79
CA ARG A 138 22.72 0.46 -7.70
C ARG A 138 22.55 -0.02 -6.28
N CYS A 139 21.52 -0.80 -6.06
CA CYS A 139 21.21 -1.41 -4.78
C CYS A 139 20.49 -2.74 -4.96
N THR A 140 20.21 -3.41 -3.85
CA THR A 140 19.56 -4.71 -3.86
C THR A 140 18.43 -4.75 -2.82
N TYR A 141 17.44 -5.61 -3.07
CA TYR A 141 16.49 -6.02 -2.04
C TYR A 141 16.29 -7.53 -2.09
N SER A 142 15.96 -8.14 -0.95
CA SER A 142 15.82 -9.59 -0.84
C SER A 142 14.39 -9.97 -0.49
N VAL A 143 13.88 -10.99 -1.16
CA VAL A 143 12.60 -11.63 -0.81
C VAL A 143 12.91 -12.89 -0.01
N LYS A 144 12.30 -13.02 1.16
CA LYS A 144 12.54 -14.14 2.08
C LYS A 144 12.24 -15.47 1.39
N ASN A 145 13.21 -16.38 1.43
CA ASN A 145 13.18 -17.71 0.80
C ASN A 145 13.14 -17.71 -0.75
N GLU A 146 13.40 -16.59 -1.38
CA GLU A 146 13.54 -16.48 -2.84
C GLU A 146 14.96 -16.05 -3.21
N LYS A 147 15.07 -14.94 -3.89
CA LYS A 147 16.36 -14.41 -4.34
C LYS A 147 16.56 -12.95 -3.93
N THR A 148 17.77 -12.49 -4.10
CA THR A 148 18.12 -11.07 -4.07
C THR A 148 17.99 -10.49 -5.46
N TYR A 149 17.33 -9.36 -5.57
CA TYR A 149 17.10 -8.63 -6.81
C TYR A 149 18.05 -7.44 -6.89
N GLU A 150 18.66 -7.25 -8.05
CA GLU A 150 19.52 -6.10 -8.34
C GLU A 150 18.73 -5.04 -9.10
N ILE A 151 18.79 -3.80 -8.64
CA ILE A 151 18.09 -2.67 -9.23
C ILE A 151 19.01 -1.44 -9.31
N ASP A 152 18.67 -0.53 -10.21
CA ASP A 152 19.27 0.81 -10.25
C ASP A 152 18.19 1.84 -9.87
N LEU A 153 18.29 2.38 -8.66
CA LEU A 153 17.30 3.29 -8.07
C LEU A 153 17.52 4.70 -8.59
N HIS A 154 16.57 5.19 -9.40
CA HIS A 154 16.67 6.48 -10.08
C HIS A 154 16.04 7.61 -9.30
N ARG A 155 14.96 7.32 -8.53
CA ARG A 155 14.22 8.34 -7.78
C ARG A 155 13.61 7.77 -6.51
N LYS A 156 13.61 8.62 -5.49
CA LYS A 156 12.80 8.48 -4.28
C LYS A 156 12.02 9.75 -4.07
N ARG A 157 10.71 9.67 -4.06
CA ARG A 157 9.81 10.79 -3.87
C ARG A 157 8.98 10.59 -2.62
N THR A 158 8.88 11.65 -1.81
CA THR A 158 8.05 11.70 -0.61
C THR A 158 6.85 12.59 -0.88
N TYR A 159 5.67 12.21 -0.41
CA TYR A 159 4.41 12.94 -0.61
C TYR A 159 3.84 13.43 0.70
N GLU A 160 3.31 14.64 0.66
CA GLU A 160 2.47 15.21 1.69
C GLU A 160 1.03 15.23 1.19
N ILE A 161 0.23 14.28 1.69
CA ILE A 161 -1.19 14.13 1.35
C ILE A 161 -1.99 14.32 2.63
N GLU A 162 -2.95 15.23 2.61
CA GLU A 162 -3.88 15.50 3.70
C GLU A 162 -5.29 15.62 3.16
N ASP A 163 -6.23 14.92 3.77
CA ASP A 163 -7.65 14.92 3.42
C ASP A 163 -7.89 14.78 1.91
N ASP A 164 -7.32 13.71 1.33
CA ASP A 164 -7.43 13.35 -0.10
C ASP A 164 -6.79 14.35 -1.07
N GLN A 165 -6.01 15.32 -0.58
CA GLN A 165 -5.38 16.35 -1.40
C GLN A 165 -3.86 16.24 -1.36
N LEU A 166 -3.24 16.35 -2.52
CA LEU A 166 -1.80 16.48 -2.65
C LEU A 166 -1.38 17.90 -2.23
N LYS A 167 -0.75 18.02 -1.07
CA LYS A 167 -0.20 19.30 -0.59
C LYS A 167 1.13 19.59 -1.26
N ASP A 168 2.06 18.64 -1.15
CA ASP A 168 3.39 18.78 -1.72
C ASP A 168 4.07 17.43 -1.96
N PHE A 169 5.20 17.44 -2.68
CA PHE A 169 6.08 16.29 -2.83
C PHE A 169 7.53 16.73 -3.05
N TYR A 170 8.47 15.87 -2.65
CA TYR A 170 9.90 16.16 -2.68
C TYR A 170 10.69 14.96 -3.19
N ASP A 171 11.64 15.19 -4.11
CA ASP A 171 12.58 14.19 -4.57
C ASP A 171 13.85 14.21 -3.69
N SER A 172 14.32 13.05 -3.24
CA SER A 172 15.40 12.92 -2.24
C SER A 172 16.77 13.40 -2.72
N ASP A 173 17.00 13.45 -4.02
CA ASP A 173 18.24 13.95 -4.64
C ASP A 173 18.37 15.47 -4.59
N VAL A 174 17.26 16.18 -4.47
CA VAL A 174 17.24 17.66 -4.35
C VAL A 174 17.58 18.11 -2.93
N VAL A 175 17.52 17.22 -1.94
CA VAL A 175 17.46 17.58 -0.51
C VAL A 175 18.59 16.99 0.33
N ALA A 176 19.64 16.47 -0.28
CA ALA A 176 20.80 15.93 0.44
C ALA A 176 21.46 16.95 1.42
N ASN A 177 21.03 18.21 1.45
CA ASN A 177 21.53 19.28 2.32
C ASN A 177 20.46 20.00 3.15
N ASP A 178 19.21 19.54 3.22
CA ASP A 178 18.16 20.24 3.96
C ASP A 178 17.86 19.55 5.30
N GLU A 179 18.24 20.22 6.42
CA GLU A 179 17.93 19.79 7.78
C GLU A 179 16.41 19.60 8.03
N LEU A 180 15.57 20.33 7.29
CA LEU A 180 14.11 20.26 7.40
C LEU A 180 13.59 18.91 6.88
N LEU A 181 14.14 18.40 5.78
CA LEU A 181 13.75 17.09 5.25
C LEU A 181 14.22 15.94 6.14
N THR A 182 15.43 16.05 6.69
CA THR A 182 15.94 15.06 7.67
C THR A 182 15.01 15.00 8.87
N LYS A 183 14.51 16.14 9.37
CA LYS A 183 13.52 16.21 10.45
C LYS A 183 12.16 15.66 10.01
N TYR A 184 11.72 15.93 8.78
CA TYR A 184 10.46 15.45 8.23
C TYR A 184 10.47 13.93 8.01
N LEU A 185 11.55 13.39 7.45
CA LEU A 185 11.74 11.94 7.27
C LEU A 185 11.84 11.23 8.62
N ALA A 186 12.52 11.82 9.60
CA ALA A 186 12.60 11.28 10.97
C ALA A 186 11.23 11.29 11.66
N LYS A 187 10.41 12.33 11.44
CA LYS A 187 9.05 12.45 11.96
C LYS A 187 8.12 11.42 11.31
N ASN A 188 8.21 11.24 9.98
CA ASN A 188 7.40 10.25 9.26
C ASN A 188 7.84 8.81 9.56
N LYS A 189 9.14 8.54 9.72
CA LYS A 189 9.64 7.24 10.16
C LYS A 189 9.15 6.91 11.58
N LYS A 190 9.14 7.88 12.50
CA LYS A 190 8.57 7.72 13.84
C LYS A 190 7.04 7.53 13.81
N ALA A 191 6.31 8.25 12.96
CA ALA A 191 4.86 8.11 12.82
C ALA A 191 4.48 6.74 12.22
N VAL A 192 5.25 6.23 11.26
CA VAL A 192 5.05 4.89 10.67
C VAL A 192 5.42 3.78 11.67
N LEU A 193 6.50 3.95 12.47
CA LEU A 193 6.94 2.98 13.46
C LEU A 193 6.17 3.06 14.79
N GLY A 194 5.67 4.24 15.16
CA GLY A 194 4.97 4.47 16.44
C GLY A 194 3.52 3.98 16.49
N GLU A 195 2.92 3.60 15.35
CA GLU A 195 1.57 3.00 15.29
C GLU A 195 1.60 1.46 15.17
N ILE A 196 2.77 0.83 15.37
CA ILE A 196 2.98 -0.63 15.27
C ILE A 196 2.99 -1.29 16.66
N ILE A 197 2.85 -0.50 17.74
CA ILE A 197 2.78 -1.01 19.13
C ILE A 197 1.33 -0.99 19.61
#